data_60c07448cd40cd92a45dbf4c5f8f3a13
#
_entry.id   60c07448cd40cd92a45dbf4c5f8f3a13
#
_cell.length_a   1.000
_cell.length_b   1.000
_cell.length_c   1.000
_cell.angle_alpha   90.00
_cell.angle_beta   90.00
_cell.angle_gamma   90.00
#
_symmetry.space_group_name_H-M   'P 1'
#
loop_
_entity.id
_entity.type
_entity.pdbx_description
1 polymer ?
#
loop_
_entity_poly.entity_id
_entity_poly.type
_entity_poly.pdbx_seq_one_letter_code
_entity_poly.pdbx_strand_id
1 'polypeptide(L)'
;MGMVLGRITVETPKYEVIQSSNDYEIRKYASAVLAEVTYDPSQFDGNRDGGFMVLANYIGALGNPQNTKPEKIAMTAPVITKTDGGSEKIAMTAPVVTKEGSGEGKKMVTMQFVLPAKYNKAEEAPTPVDERVVIKEEGERKYGVVKFGGDWRFLLARYNPPWTLPPLRTNEVMIPIE
;
A
#
# COMPACT_ATOMS: atom_id res chain seq x y z
N MET A 1 0.36 20.93 -7.27
CA MET A 1 1.42 21.49 -6.42
C MET A 1 1.32 21.13 -4.93
N GLY A 2 0.13 20.95 -4.35
CA GLY A 2 -0.04 20.64 -2.91
C GLY A 2 0.63 19.36 -2.42
N MET A 3 0.64 18.29 -3.21
CA MET A 3 1.25 17.00 -2.81
C MET A 3 2.79 17.06 -2.72
N VAL A 4 3.44 17.95 -3.45
CA VAL A 4 4.91 18.15 -3.38
C VAL A 4 5.30 18.77 -2.03
N LEU A 5 4.43 19.58 -1.44
CA LEU A 5 4.60 20.23 -0.14
C LEU A 5 4.02 19.40 1.02
N GLY A 6 3.78 18.10 0.84
CA GLY A 6 3.27 17.21 1.88
C GLY A 6 1.77 17.30 2.15
N ARG A 7 1.04 18.17 1.47
CA ARG A 7 -0.40 18.33 1.68
C ARG A 7 -1.18 17.21 0.97
N ILE A 8 -1.90 16.39 1.73
CA ILE A 8 -2.77 15.35 1.20
C ILE A 8 -4.07 16.02 0.73
N THR A 9 -4.31 16.02 -0.59
CA THR A 9 -5.48 16.67 -1.23
C THR A 9 -6.37 15.66 -1.96
N VAL A 10 -6.03 14.37 -1.86
CA VAL A 10 -6.74 13.27 -2.51
C VAL A 10 -7.60 12.52 -1.50
N GLU A 11 -8.55 11.75 -2.00
CA GLU A 11 -9.41 10.91 -1.17
C GLU A 11 -8.57 9.93 -0.35
N THR A 12 -8.93 9.73 0.91
CA THR A 12 -8.34 8.74 1.82
C THR A 12 -9.41 7.78 2.32
N PRO A 13 -9.08 6.49 2.54
CA PRO A 13 -10.02 5.54 3.11
C PRO A 13 -10.54 6.03 4.45
N LYS A 14 -11.86 5.92 4.64
CA LYS A 14 -12.49 6.24 5.92
C LYS A 14 -12.19 5.16 6.94
N TYR A 15 -11.92 5.57 8.16
CA TYR A 15 -11.72 4.66 9.29
C TYR A 15 -12.36 5.21 10.54
N GLU A 16 -12.63 4.31 11.47
CA GLU A 16 -13.04 4.59 12.83
C GLU A 16 -11.87 4.33 13.76
N VAL A 17 -11.58 5.27 14.69
CA VAL A 17 -10.58 5.05 15.74
C VAL A 17 -11.25 4.29 16.87
N ILE A 18 -10.87 3.01 17.05
CA ILE A 18 -11.40 2.16 18.12
C ILE A 18 -10.69 2.47 19.45
N GLN A 19 -9.37 2.70 19.36
CA GLN A 19 -8.54 3.01 20.51
C GLN A 19 -7.42 3.97 20.09
N SER A 20 -7.09 4.92 20.97
CA SER A 20 -5.97 5.84 20.77
C SER A 20 -5.09 5.87 22.01
N SER A 21 -3.78 5.89 21.81
CA SER A 21 -2.75 6.12 22.81
C SER A 21 -1.78 7.19 22.32
N ASN A 22 -0.78 7.52 23.13
CA ASN A 22 0.25 8.49 22.73
C ASN A 22 1.13 7.97 21.58
N ASP A 23 1.28 6.65 21.46
CA ASP A 23 2.22 6.01 20.56
C ASP A 23 1.57 5.38 19.32
N TYR A 24 0.29 4.98 19.41
CA TYR A 24 -0.42 4.31 18.33
C TYR A 24 -1.93 4.54 18.37
N GLU A 25 -2.58 4.27 17.25
CA GLU A 25 -4.04 4.16 17.13
C GLU A 25 -4.45 2.78 16.64
N ILE A 26 -5.55 2.25 17.17
CA ILE A 26 -6.23 1.10 16.56
C ILE A 26 -7.36 1.66 15.69
N ARG A 27 -7.26 1.39 14.38
CA ARG A 27 -8.22 1.89 13.39
C ARG A 27 -8.95 0.73 12.73
N LYS A 28 -10.26 0.87 12.59
CA LYS A 28 -11.11 -0.01 11.79
C LYS A 28 -11.40 0.68 10.46
N TYR A 29 -11.00 0.05 9.37
CA TYR A 29 -11.26 0.49 8.00
C TYR A 29 -12.46 -0.25 7.43
N ALA A 30 -13.31 0.46 6.69
CA ALA A 30 -14.39 -0.14 5.91
C ALA A 30 -13.84 -1.02 4.76
N SER A 31 -14.70 -1.86 4.20
CA SER A 31 -14.40 -2.59 2.98
C SER A 31 -14.01 -1.64 1.84
N ALA A 32 -13.10 -2.07 0.99
CA ALA A 32 -12.61 -1.28 -0.13
C ALA A 32 -12.26 -2.14 -1.33
N VAL A 33 -12.27 -1.55 -2.51
CA VAL A 33 -11.73 -2.16 -3.74
C VAL A 33 -10.29 -1.68 -3.92
N LEU A 34 -9.40 -2.62 -4.23
CA LEU A 34 -7.98 -2.39 -4.39
C LEU A 34 -7.53 -2.74 -5.80
N ALA A 35 -6.63 -1.94 -6.36
CA ALA A 35 -5.79 -2.35 -7.48
C ALA A 35 -4.42 -2.78 -6.92
N GLU A 36 -4.01 -4.01 -7.18
CA GLU A 36 -2.82 -4.63 -6.63
C GLU A 36 -1.88 -5.09 -7.72
N VAL A 37 -0.58 -4.93 -7.49
CA VAL A 37 0.49 -5.54 -8.28
C VAL A 37 1.52 -6.19 -7.35
N THR A 38 1.90 -7.44 -7.66
CA THR A 38 2.96 -8.16 -6.96
C THR A 38 4.12 -8.38 -7.93
N TYR A 39 5.33 -8.04 -7.52
CA TYR A 39 6.51 -8.07 -8.38
C TYR A 39 7.79 -8.36 -7.60
N ASP A 40 8.80 -8.84 -8.32
CA ASP A 40 10.18 -8.95 -7.85
C ASP A 40 10.87 -7.58 -8.07
N PRO A 41 11.40 -6.90 -7.05
CA PRO A 41 12.12 -5.64 -7.21
C PRO A 41 13.27 -5.71 -8.21
N SER A 42 13.89 -6.88 -8.40
CA SER A 42 14.96 -7.07 -9.40
C SER A 42 14.51 -6.78 -10.83
N GLN A 43 13.23 -6.90 -11.14
CA GLN A 43 12.65 -6.56 -12.44
C GLN A 43 12.63 -5.04 -12.71
N PHE A 44 12.89 -4.24 -11.69
CA PHE A 44 12.90 -2.78 -11.73
C PHE A 44 14.22 -2.23 -11.16
N ASP A 45 15.35 -2.86 -11.50
CA ASP A 45 16.70 -2.47 -11.04
C ASP A 45 16.82 -2.35 -9.51
N GLY A 46 16.11 -3.21 -8.78
CA GLY A 46 16.02 -3.18 -7.32
C GLY A 46 15.09 -2.10 -6.76
N ASN A 47 14.40 -1.34 -7.63
CA ASN A 47 13.48 -0.29 -7.22
C ASN A 47 12.18 -0.89 -6.65
N ARG A 48 11.97 -0.66 -5.35
CA ARG A 48 10.74 -1.09 -4.65
C ARG A 48 9.50 -0.27 -5.03
N ASP A 49 9.66 0.82 -5.77
CA ASP A 49 8.57 1.66 -6.25
C ASP A 49 8.15 1.32 -7.70
N GLY A 50 8.73 0.28 -8.30
CA GLY A 50 8.40 -0.15 -9.67
C GLY A 50 6.91 -0.42 -9.88
N GLY A 51 6.24 -1.00 -8.89
CA GLY A 51 4.79 -1.24 -8.93
C GLY A 51 3.96 0.05 -8.98
N PHE A 52 4.47 1.17 -8.45
CA PHE A 52 3.76 2.44 -8.51
C PHE A 52 3.46 2.87 -9.94
N MET A 53 4.43 2.74 -10.84
CA MET A 53 4.27 3.13 -12.24
C MET A 53 3.22 2.27 -12.95
N VAL A 54 3.18 0.98 -12.64
CA VAL A 54 2.19 0.04 -13.20
C VAL A 54 0.78 0.43 -12.78
N LEU A 55 0.56 0.67 -11.48
CA LEU A 55 -0.74 1.08 -10.95
C LEU A 55 -1.12 2.51 -11.39
N ALA A 56 -0.15 3.43 -11.48
CA ALA A 56 -0.38 4.78 -11.96
C ALA A 56 -0.81 4.81 -13.45
N ASN A 57 -0.27 3.93 -14.29
CA ASN A 57 -0.73 3.73 -15.65
C ASN A 57 -2.16 3.18 -15.70
N TYR A 58 -2.49 2.18 -14.87
CA TYR A 58 -3.83 1.63 -14.79
C TYR A 58 -4.88 2.70 -14.50
N ILE A 59 -4.65 3.55 -13.49
CA ILE A 59 -5.59 4.65 -13.15
C ILE A 59 -5.54 5.85 -14.09
N GLY A 60 -4.55 5.91 -14.99
CA GLY A 60 -4.36 7.01 -15.93
C GLY A 60 -3.75 8.27 -15.30
N ALA A 61 -3.06 8.16 -14.17
CA ALA A 61 -2.39 9.29 -13.52
C ALA A 61 -1.24 9.87 -14.35
N LEU A 62 -0.64 9.04 -15.23
CA LEU A 62 0.49 9.41 -16.10
C LEU A 62 0.07 9.77 -17.54
N GLY A 63 -1.23 9.87 -17.81
CA GLY A 63 -1.74 10.22 -19.14
C GLY A 63 -2.91 9.33 -19.56
N ASN A 64 -2.69 8.40 -20.48
CA ASN A 64 -3.72 7.50 -20.98
C ASN A 64 -3.95 6.33 -20.01
N PRO A 65 -5.18 6.13 -19.50
CA PRO A 65 -5.51 5.02 -18.62
C PRO A 65 -5.29 3.67 -19.32
N GLN A 66 -4.56 2.77 -18.68
CA GLN A 66 -4.35 1.40 -19.15
C GLN A 66 -5.44 0.48 -18.60
N ASN A 67 -6.68 0.78 -18.93
CA ASN A 67 -7.86 -0.02 -18.59
C ASN A 67 -8.85 -0.09 -19.76
N THR A 68 -9.72 -1.09 -19.74
CA THR A 68 -10.63 -1.39 -20.87
C THR A 68 -11.71 -0.35 -21.11
N LYS A 69 -11.98 0.54 -20.17
CA LYS A 69 -12.99 1.61 -20.29
C LYS A 69 -12.39 2.99 -20.59
N PRO A 70 -11.11 3.15 -20.96
CA PRO A 70 -10.21 4.31 -20.90
C PRO A 70 -10.65 5.41 -19.91
N GLU A 71 -11.01 4.99 -18.70
CA GLU A 71 -11.48 5.86 -17.62
C GLU A 71 -10.34 6.30 -16.71
N LYS A 72 -10.19 7.62 -16.51
CA LYS A 72 -9.30 8.13 -15.46
C LYS A 72 -9.90 7.89 -14.10
N ILE A 73 -9.22 7.08 -13.30
CA ILE A 73 -9.58 6.82 -11.92
C ILE A 73 -8.85 7.83 -11.04
N ALA A 74 -9.56 8.52 -10.16
CA ALA A 74 -8.93 9.48 -9.25
C ALA A 74 -7.91 8.78 -8.35
N MET A 75 -6.74 9.39 -8.18
CA MET A 75 -5.73 8.89 -7.25
C MET A 75 -6.22 9.05 -5.82
N THR A 76 -6.01 8.05 -4.99
CA THR A 76 -6.28 8.08 -3.56
C THR A 76 -4.98 7.94 -2.76
N ALA A 77 -5.01 8.19 -1.49
CA ALA A 77 -3.91 7.91 -0.55
C ALA A 77 -4.46 7.14 0.66
N PRO A 78 -3.71 6.24 1.28
CA PRO A 78 -2.30 5.93 1.02
C PRO A 78 -2.06 4.90 -0.09
N VAL A 79 -0.84 4.83 -0.59
CA VAL A 79 -0.31 3.69 -1.33
C VAL A 79 0.22 2.68 -0.30
N ILE A 80 -0.28 1.47 -0.34
CA ILE A 80 0.09 0.40 0.59
C ILE A 80 1.16 -0.48 -0.06
N THR A 81 2.27 -0.69 0.64
CA THR A 81 3.34 -1.59 0.20
C THR A 81 3.54 -2.69 1.23
N LYS A 82 3.42 -3.94 0.79
CA LYS A 82 3.72 -5.15 1.57
C LYS A 82 5.00 -5.75 1.00
N THR A 83 5.93 -6.13 1.85
CA THR A 83 7.12 -6.87 1.43
C THR A 83 7.01 -8.26 2.04
N ASP A 84 6.97 -9.28 1.20
CA ASP A 84 7.05 -10.67 1.65
C ASP A 84 8.49 -10.97 2.04
N GLY A 85 8.87 -10.55 3.23
CA GLY A 85 10.00 -11.10 3.95
C GLY A 85 9.38 -12.09 4.92
N GLY A 86 9.70 -13.38 4.79
CA GLY A 86 9.10 -14.43 5.57
C GLY A 86 8.89 -14.00 7.04
N SER A 87 7.66 -13.67 7.36
CA SER A 87 7.28 -13.49 8.75
C SER A 87 7.09 -14.87 9.33
N GLU A 88 8.17 -15.45 9.81
CA GLU A 88 8.07 -16.48 10.84
C GLU A 88 7.25 -15.86 11.97
N LYS A 89 6.12 -16.49 12.34
CA LYS A 89 5.42 -16.18 13.58
C LYS A 89 6.43 -16.37 14.70
N ILE A 90 7.01 -15.30 15.20
CA ILE A 90 7.87 -15.34 16.38
C ILE A 90 6.93 -15.53 17.56
N ALA A 91 6.75 -16.78 17.99
CA ALA A 91 6.32 -17.05 19.35
C ALA A 91 7.37 -16.42 20.27
N MET A 92 6.95 -15.48 21.10
CA MET A 92 7.84 -14.84 22.09
C MET A 92 8.26 -15.87 23.13
N THR A 93 9.41 -16.52 22.89
CA THR A 93 10.17 -17.26 23.91
C THR A 93 11.64 -16.86 23.77
N ALA A 94 12.20 -16.32 24.83
CA ALA A 94 13.65 -16.09 24.92
C ALA A 94 14.38 -17.43 25.07
N PRO A 95 15.62 -17.60 24.51
CA PRO A 95 16.51 -16.62 23.90
C PRO A 95 16.50 -16.65 22.37
N VAL A 96 16.80 -15.53 21.75
CA VAL A 96 16.94 -15.36 20.32
C VAL A 96 18.19 -16.07 19.83
N VAL A 97 18.02 -17.24 19.20
CA VAL A 97 19.08 -17.87 18.39
C VAL A 97 18.83 -17.44 16.94
N THR A 98 19.61 -16.50 16.46
CA THR A 98 19.64 -16.15 15.03
C THR A 98 20.28 -17.31 14.27
N LYS A 99 19.47 -18.19 13.66
CA LYS A 99 19.91 -19.00 12.53
C LYS A 99 19.68 -18.20 11.26
N GLU A 100 20.75 -17.74 10.65
CA GLU A 100 20.73 -17.31 9.25
C GLU A 100 20.41 -18.54 8.39
N GLY A 101 19.12 -18.71 8.09
CA GLY A 101 18.67 -19.61 7.05
C GLY A 101 18.90 -18.93 5.71
N SER A 102 19.97 -19.31 5.00
CA SER A 102 20.19 -18.99 3.60
C SER A 102 19.16 -19.74 2.73
N GLY A 103 17.95 -19.20 2.69
CA GLY A 103 16.95 -19.56 1.70
C GLY A 103 16.89 -18.41 0.69
N GLU A 104 17.34 -18.63 -0.54
CA GLU A 104 17.17 -17.74 -1.71
C GLU A 104 15.69 -17.65 -2.08
N GLY A 105 14.85 -17.18 -1.20
CA GLY A 105 13.49 -16.76 -1.51
C GLY A 105 13.54 -15.35 -2.13
N LYS A 106 13.17 -15.22 -3.39
CA LYS A 106 12.97 -13.90 -4.03
C LYS A 106 12.01 -13.09 -3.14
N LYS A 107 12.48 -11.94 -2.68
CA LYS A 107 11.64 -11.01 -1.89
C LYS A 107 10.64 -10.35 -2.82
N MET A 108 9.41 -10.82 -2.81
CA MET A 108 8.33 -10.20 -3.57
C MET A 108 7.84 -8.94 -2.85
N VAL A 109 7.46 -7.95 -3.62
CA VAL A 109 6.81 -6.72 -3.14
C VAL A 109 5.41 -6.65 -3.71
N THR A 110 4.43 -6.46 -2.85
CA THR A 110 3.04 -6.21 -3.24
C THR A 110 2.71 -4.75 -2.98
N MET A 111 2.26 -4.04 -4.02
CA MET A 111 1.81 -2.66 -3.92
C MET A 111 0.33 -2.58 -4.22
N GLN A 112 -0.38 -1.76 -3.45
CA GLN A 112 -1.83 -1.61 -3.55
C GLN A 112 -2.21 -0.13 -3.63
N PHE A 113 -3.10 0.21 -4.57
CA PHE A 113 -3.85 1.46 -4.56
C PHE A 113 -5.26 1.15 -4.09
N VAL A 114 -5.74 1.85 -3.07
CA VAL A 114 -7.16 1.84 -2.72
C VAL A 114 -7.89 2.61 -3.81
N LEU A 115 -8.89 2.03 -4.43
CA LEU A 115 -9.69 2.74 -5.43
C LEU A 115 -10.70 3.68 -4.75
N PRO A 116 -11.16 4.75 -5.44
CA PRO A 116 -12.17 5.66 -4.91
C PRO A 116 -13.41 4.93 -4.38
N ALA A 117 -14.03 5.48 -3.34
CA ALA A 117 -15.22 4.90 -2.69
C ALA A 117 -16.45 4.75 -3.61
N LYS A 118 -16.41 5.30 -4.82
CA LYS A 118 -17.44 5.05 -5.84
C LYS A 118 -17.47 3.59 -6.33
N TYR A 119 -16.37 2.83 -6.15
CA TYR A 119 -16.31 1.41 -6.48
C TYR A 119 -16.54 0.58 -5.22
N ASN A 120 -17.69 -0.08 -5.14
CA ASN A 120 -18.07 -0.91 -3.98
C ASN A 120 -17.73 -2.38 -4.19
N LYS A 121 -17.56 -2.79 -5.46
CA LYS A 121 -17.22 -4.15 -5.88
C LYS A 121 -16.10 -4.13 -6.92
N ALA A 122 -15.34 -5.21 -6.98
CA ALA A 122 -14.26 -5.35 -7.96
C ALA A 122 -14.75 -5.23 -9.41
N GLU A 123 -15.96 -5.72 -9.68
CA GLU A 123 -16.60 -5.71 -11.01
C GLU A 123 -16.96 -4.30 -11.51
N GLU A 124 -17.12 -3.33 -10.62
CA GLU A 124 -17.43 -1.94 -10.95
C GLU A 124 -16.19 -1.19 -11.46
N ALA A 125 -15.01 -1.61 -11.03
CA ALA A 125 -13.76 -1.03 -11.49
C ALA A 125 -13.45 -1.42 -12.94
N PRO A 126 -12.87 -0.51 -13.75
CA PRO A 126 -12.43 -0.85 -15.09
C PRO A 126 -11.42 -2.00 -15.08
N THR A 127 -11.57 -2.97 -15.99
CA THR A 127 -10.64 -4.09 -16.09
C THR A 127 -9.25 -3.58 -16.52
N PRO A 128 -8.17 -3.97 -15.83
CA PRO A 128 -6.80 -3.62 -16.25
C PRO A 128 -6.45 -4.22 -17.61
N VAL A 129 -5.67 -3.50 -18.41
CA VAL A 129 -5.05 -4.04 -19.64
C VAL A 129 -3.77 -4.80 -19.29
N ASP A 130 -3.04 -4.35 -18.27
CA ASP A 130 -1.85 -5.04 -17.77
C ASP A 130 -2.27 -6.19 -16.85
N GLU A 131 -1.98 -7.44 -17.24
CA GLU A 131 -2.35 -8.65 -16.51
C GLU A 131 -1.70 -8.76 -15.12
N ARG A 132 -0.66 -7.97 -14.85
CA ARG A 132 -0.03 -7.89 -13.53
C ARG A 132 -0.91 -7.17 -12.51
N VAL A 133 -1.83 -6.34 -12.97
CA VAL A 133 -2.75 -5.59 -12.09
C VAL A 133 -3.97 -6.45 -11.80
N VAL A 134 -4.20 -6.73 -10.53
CA VAL A 134 -5.34 -7.50 -10.04
C VAL A 134 -6.27 -6.60 -9.25
N ILE A 135 -7.57 -6.63 -9.56
CA ILE A 135 -8.58 -5.92 -8.77
C ILE A 135 -9.11 -6.87 -7.71
N LYS A 136 -9.09 -6.42 -6.45
CA LYS A 136 -9.52 -7.21 -5.29
C LYS A 136 -10.49 -6.44 -4.41
N GLU A 137 -11.43 -7.17 -3.82
CA GLU A 137 -12.22 -6.66 -2.70
C GLU A 137 -11.53 -7.02 -1.41
N GLU A 138 -11.42 -6.05 -0.54
CA GLU A 138 -10.89 -6.25 0.80
C GLU A 138 -11.97 -5.86 1.81
N GLY A 139 -12.35 -6.81 2.68
CA GLY A 139 -13.38 -6.61 3.71
C GLY A 139 -12.95 -5.61 4.79
N GLU A 140 -13.77 -5.44 5.81
CA GLU A 140 -13.42 -4.62 6.98
C GLU A 140 -12.15 -5.15 7.66
N ARG A 141 -11.28 -4.24 8.09
CA ARG A 141 -9.97 -4.56 8.68
C ARG A 141 -9.66 -3.67 9.85
N LYS A 142 -8.93 -4.24 10.81
CA LYS A 142 -8.36 -3.49 11.92
C LYS A 142 -6.85 -3.43 11.80
N TYR A 143 -6.30 -2.27 12.08
CA TYR A 143 -4.86 -2.06 12.11
C TYR A 143 -4.45 -1.27 13.33
N GLY A 144 -3.34 -1.70 13.94
CA GLY A 144 -2.53 -0.84 14.79
C GLY A 144 -1.72 0.09 13.90
N VAL A 145 -1.84 1.39 14.07
CA VAL A 145 -1.25 2.40 13.20
C VAL A 145 -0.31 3.30 13.98
N VAL A 146 0.93 3.41 13.52
CA VAL A 146 1.94 4.34 14.05
C VAL A 146 2.38 5.27 12.93
N LYS A 147 2.37 6.59 13.19
CA LYS A 147 2.90 7.60 12.28
C LYS A 147 4.39 7.77 12.51
N PHE A 148 5.19 7.78 11.45
CA PHE A 148 6.63 7.97 11.56
C PHE A 148 7.23 8.59 10.30
N GLY A 149 8.48 9.08 10.41
CA GLY A 149 9.33 9.46 9.28
C GLY A 149 10.49 8.46 9.18
N GLY A 150 10.58 7.69 8.08
CA GLY A 150 11.67 6.74 7.86
C GLY A 150 11.26 5.46 7.13
N ASP A 151 12.16 4.46 7.04
CA ASP A 151 11.98 3.22 6.29
C ASP A 151 11.86 2.02 7.26
N TRP A 152 10.76 1.24 7.18
CA TRP A 152 10.48 0.09 8.05
C TRP A 152 9.92 -1.11 7.29
N ARG A 153 10.07 -2.33 7.87
CA ARG A 153 9.75 -3.62 7.24
C ARG A 153 8.33 -4.14 7.48
N PHE A 154 7.34 -3.26 7.63
CA PHE A 154 5.94 -3.64 7.86
C PHE A 154 5.07 -3.17 6.70
N LEU A 155 3.76 -3.32 6.85
CA LEU A 155 2.82 -2.74 5.91
C LEU A 155 2.99 -1.21 5.93
N LEU A 156 3.54 -0.67 4.86
CA LEU A 156 3.84 0.75 4.76
C LEU A 156 2.75 1.46 3.98
N ALA A 157 2.04 2.35 4.64
CA ALA A 157 1.07 3.24 4.02
C ALA A 157 1.72 4.59 3.72
N ARG A 158 1.90 4.90 2.43
CA ARG A 158 2.51 6.14 1.96
C ARG A 158 1.45 7.08 1.42
N TYR A 159 1.33 8.27 2.03
CA TYR A 159 0.31 9.26 1.66
C TYR A 159 0.77 10.24 0.60
N ASN A 160 2.06 10.30 0.31
CA ASN A 160 2.65 11.25 -0.63
C ASN A 160 3.32 10.52 -1.78
N PRO A 161 3.34 11.12 -2.99
CA PRO A 161 4.07 10.58 -4.13
C PRO A 161 5.58 10.43 -3.87
N PRO A 162 6.27 9.54 -4.61
CA PRO A 162 7.71 9.30 -4.43
C PRO A 162 8.59 10.55 -4.57
N TRP A 163 8.14 11.54 -5.35
CA TRP A 163 8.85 12.82 -5.58
C TRP A 163 8.60 13.90 -4.50
N THR A 164 7.77 13.61 -3.48
CA THR A 164 7.62 14.53 -2.34
C THR A 164 8.91 14.58 -1.54
N LEU A 165 9.29 15.78 -1.08
CA LEU A 165 10.49 15.97 -0.26
C LEU A 165 10.41 15.11 1.02
N PRO A 166 11.46 14.34 1.36
CA PRO A 166 11.43 13.41 2.48
C PRO A 166 10.91 13.97 3.81
N PRO A 167 11.30 15.19 4.26
CA PRO A 167 10.79 15.75 5.51
C PRO A 167 9.29 16.08 5.51
N LEU A 168 8.68 16.16 4.31
CA LEU A 168 7.28 16.49 4.13
C LEU A 168 6.40 15.27 3.86
N ARG A 169 6.98 14.06 3.90
CA ARG A 169 6.24 12.82 3.67
C ARG A 169 5.50 12.39 4.92
N THR A 170 4.26 11.97 4.74
CA THR A 170 3.48 11.27 5.76
C THR A 170 3.49 9.78 5.44
N ASN A 171 3.99 8.99 6.37
CA ASN A 171 4.00 7.54 6.30
C ASN A 171 3.38 6.96 7.57
N GLU A 172 2.74 5.82 7.44
CA GLU A 172 2.21 5.06 8.57
C GLU A 172 2.64 3.60 8.45
N VAL A 173 3.02 3.00 9.55
CA VAL A 173 3.10 1.55 9.69
C VAL A 173 1.74 1.04 10.13
N MET A 174 1.26 0.02 9.43
CA MET A 174 -0.01 -0.62 9.74
C MET A 174 0.27 -2.08 10.07
N ILE A 175 -0.15 -2.52 11.26
CA ILE A 175 -0.03 -3.90 11.72
C ILE A 175 -1.44 -4.47 11.79
N PRO A 176 -1.75 -5.56 11.03
CA PRO A 176 -3.07 -6.21 11.12
C PRO A 176 -3.32 -6.69 12.55
N ILE A 177 -4.56 -6.49 13.02
CA ILE A 177 -5.04 -6.95 14.34
C ILE A 177 -6.22 -7.89 14.09
N GLU A 178 -6.16 -9.08 14.70
CA GLU A 178 -7.24 -10.08 14.66
C GLU A 178 -8.45 -9.67 15.52
#